data_37bc97a1a1f7c3b02aa1b3bfb28f639d
#
_entry.id   37bc97a1a1f7c3b02aa1b3bfb28f639d
#
_cell.length_a   1.000
_cell.length_b   1.000
_cell.length_c   1.000
_cell.angle_alpha   90.00
_cell.angle_beta   90.00
_cell.angle_gamma   90.00
#
_symmetry.space_group_name_H-M   'P 1'
#
loop_
_entity.id
_entity.type
_entity.pdbx_description
1 polymer ?
#
loop_
_entity_poly.entity_id
_entity_poly.type
_entity_poly.pdbx_seq_one_letter_code
_entity_poly.pdbx_strand_id
1 'polypeptide(L)'
;FSDLEVVALSITAEALSIDSENYLFNRLNSECPGAIPNLITRRQYNQRRKKTMLLGESIRQAIAKAIDGGEDVFSIDSKPVKVCQNARASRCQMGKDDIEHAPAWGYCASQNMYYYGYKLHALCGVTGVIHSYDMTAANVHDMQYLKDVQWEYHDCTILGDKGYLSAPVQLDLFETANITLDVPYRLNQNDWTPPTWAYKRFRKRIETV
;
A
#
# COMPACT_ATOMS: atom_id res chain seq x y z
N PHE A 1 21.10 2.59 -21.33
CA PHE A 1 20.30 2.75 -20.11
C PHE A 1 19.41 1.51 -19.93
N SER A 2 19.67 0.70 -18.93
CA SER A 2 19.01 -0.58 -18.66
C SER A 2 17.67 -0.39 -17.90
N ASP A 3 16.88 -1.46 -17.76
CA ASP A 3 15.65 -1.42 -16.95
C ASP A 3 15.97 -1.28 -15.45
N LEU A 4 17.07 -1.87 -14.98
CA LEU A 4 17.53 -1.66 -13.60
C LEU A 4 17.88 -0.20 -13.32
N GLU A 5 18.52 0.50 -14.26
CA GLU A 5 18.80 1.94 -14.12
C GLU A 5 17.53 2.78 -14.13
N VAL A 6 16.48 2.38 -14.89
CA VAL A 6 15.15 3.03 -14.81
C VAL A 6 14.55 2.86 -13.43
N VAL A 7 14.56 1.65 -12.87
CA VAL A 7 14.03 1.37 -11.52
C VAL A 7 14.85 2.11 -10.46
N ALA A 8 16.18 2.05 -10.54
CA ALA A 8 17.07 2.75 -9.60
C ALA A 8 16.81 4.26 -9.59
N LEU A 9 16.67 4.87 -10.79
CA LEU A 9 16.35 6.29 -10.91
C LEU A 9 14.97 6.62 -10.32
N SER A 10 13.98 5.73 -10.51
CA SER A 10 12.64 5.89 -9.94
C SER A 10 12.67 5.84 -8.41
N ILE A 11 13.33 4.84 -7.83
CA ILE A 11 13.46 4.71 -6.37
C ILE A 11 14.22 5.91 -5.78
N THR A 12 15.29 6.36 -6.47
CA THR A 12 16.05 7.54 -6.03
C THR A 12 15.19 8.81 -6.07
N ALA A 13 14.36 8.99 -7.10
CA ALA A 13 13.44 10.12 -7.18
C ALA A 13 12.44 10.12 -6.01
N GLU A 14 11.81 8.98 -5.72
CA GLU A 14 10.91 8.82 -4.58
C GLU A 14 11.61 9.12 -3.24
N ALA A 15 12.81 8.57 -3.03
CA ALA A 15 13.60 8.82 -1.81
C ALA A 15 13.97 10.29 -1.61
N LEU A 16 14.09 11.05 -2.70
CA LEU A 16 14.33 12.49 -2.70
C LEU A 16 13.04 13.34 -2.73
N SER A 17 11.86 12.70 -2.61
CA SER A 17 10.55 13.35 -2.72
C SER A 17 10.35 14.14 -4.02
N ILE A 18 10.86 13.59 -5.13
CA ILE A 18 10.74 14.19 -6.46
C ILE A 18 9.58 13.54 -7.22
N ASP A 19 8.38 14.08 -7.09
CA ASP A 19 7.16 13.57 -7.73
C ASP A 19 7.05 13.90 -9.22
N SER A 20 7.75 14.94 -9.66
CA SER A 20 7.67 15.43 -11.04
C SER A 20 8.82 14.92 -11.91
N GLU A 21 8.50 14.12 -12.95
CA GLU A 21 9.47 13.70 -13.95
C GLU A 21 10.14 14.89 -14.67
N ASN A 22 9.41 15.99 -14.92
CA ASN A 22 9.97 17.19 -15.50
C ASN A 22 11.03 17.80 -14.56
N TYR A 23 10.71 17.91 -13.29
CA TYR A 23 11.64 18.43 -12.30
C TYR A 23 12.88 17.52 -12.16
N LEU A 24 12.69 16.21 -12.11
CA LEU A 24 13.77 15.23 -12.06
C LEU A 24 14.76 15.43 -13.23
N PHE A 25 14.23 15.45 -14.47
CA PHE A 25 15.09 15.56 -15.66
C PHE A 25 15.75 16.92 -15.80
N ASN A 26 15.07 18.01 -15.43
CA ASN A 26 15.68 19.32 -15.37
C ASN A 26 16.84 19.37 -14.37
N ARG A 27 16.63 18.78 -13.21
CA ARG A 27 17.64 18.71 -12.16
C ARG A 27 18.87 17.87 -12.58
N LEU A 28 18.66 16.71 -13.17
CA LEU A 28 19.73 15.87 -13.71
C LEU A 28 20.58 16.62 -14.76
N ASN A 29 19.93 17.35 -15.65
CA ASN A 29 20.63 18.10 -16.71
C ASN A 29 21.36 19.33 -16.18
N SER A 30 20.85 19.99 -15.14
CA SER A 30 21.44 21.24 -14.62
C SER A 30 22.46 21.01 -13.51
N GLU A 31 22.18 20.11 -12.57
CA GLU A 31 23.03 19.91 -11.38
C GLU A 31 24.08 18.80 -11.60
N CYS A 32 23.76 17.82 -12.44
CA CYS A 32 24.61 16.64 -12.68
C CYS A 32 24.84 16.38 -14.16
N PRO A 33 25.27 17.36 -14.97
CA PRO A 33 25.45 17.18 -16.41
C PRO A 33 26.48 16.07 -16.69
N GLY A 34 26.10 15.05 -17.44
CA GLY A 34 26.99 13.93 -17.79
C GLY A 34 27.25 12.91 -16.68
N ALA A 35 26.67 13.06 -15.48
CA ALA A 35 26.84 12.10 -14.39
C ALA A 35 26.21 10.73 -14.69
N ILE A 36 25.17 10.71 -15.53
CA ILE A 36 24.53 9.47 -15.98
C ILE A 36 24.83 9.28 -17.46
N PRO A 37 25.78 8.40 -17.81
CA PRO A 37 26.07 8.09 -19.20
C PRO A 37 24.82 7.49 -19.89
N ASN A 38 24.57 7.92 -21.13
CA ASN A 38 23.42 7.43 -21.91
C ASN A 38 22.06 7.64 -21.26
N LEU A 39 21.88 8.72 -20.50
CA LEU A 39 20.57 9.08 -19.93
C LEU A 39 19.53 9.18 -21.06
N ILE A 40 18.45 8.44 -20.91
CA ILE A 40 17.33 8.43 -21.85
C ILE A 40 16.49 9.72 -21.72
N THR A 41 15.69 10.00 -22.72
CA THR A 41 14.77 11.15 -22.66
C THR A 41 13.66 10.92 -21.61
N ARG A 42 13.12 12.00 -21.04
CA ARG A 42 11.99 11.92 -20.11
C ARG A 42 10.83 11.07 -20.66
N ARG A 43 10.51 11.19 -21.96
CA ARG A 43 9.45 10.41 -22.60
C ARG A 43 9.75 8.92 -22.59
N GLN A 44 10.97 8.53 -22.91
CA GLN A 44 11.42 7.12 -22.86
C GLN A 44 11.41 6.60 -21.44
N TYR A 45 11.86 7.42 -20.47
CA TYR A 45 11.81 7.08 -19.05
C TYR A 45 10.37 6.80 -18.59
N ASN A 46 9.41 7.70 -18.87
CA ASN A 46 8.02 7.51 -18.52
C ASN A 46 7.42 6.21 -19.10
N GLN A 47 7.71 5.92 -20.38
CA GLN A 47 7.25 4.70 -21.04
C GLN A 47 7.87 3.44 -20.43
N ARG A 48 9.17 3.47 -20.14
CA ARG A 48 9.88 2.32 -19.57
C ARG A 48 9.54 2.12 -18.10
N ARG A 49 9.41 3.18 -17.32
CA ARG A 49 8.97 3.11 -15.91
C ARG A 49 7.67 2.35 -15.76
N LYS A 50 6.69 2.59 -16.64
CA LYS A 50 5.42 1.83 -16.64
C LYS A 50 5.62 0.35 -16.94
N LYS A 51 6.52 0.01 -17.84
CA LYS A 51 6.81 -1.40 -18.22
C LYS A 51 7.61 -2.13 -17.13
N THR A 52 8.39 -1.41 -16.33
CA THR A 52 9.26 -1.98 -15.30
C THR A 52 8.60 -1.99 -13.91
N MET A 53 7.30 -1.72 -13.80
CA MET A 53 6.59 -1.69 -12.50
C MET A 53 6.76 -2.99 -11.71
N LEU A 54 6.56 -4.15 -12.35
CA LEU A 54 6.70 -5.45 -11.69
C LEU A 54 8.13 -5.72 -11.22
N LEU A 55 9.14 -5.31 -12.01
CA LEU A 55 10.53 -5.38 -11.60
C LEU A 55 10.81 -4.47 -10.40
N GLY A 56 10.28 -3.25 -10.42
CA GLY A 56 10.36 -2.31 -9.31
C GLY A 56 9.75 -2.89 -8.03
N GLU A 57 8.58 -3.52 -8.13
CA GLU A 57 7.92 -4.16 -6.99
C GLU A 57 8.72 -5.36 -6.46
N SER A 58 9.26 -6.21 -7.32
CA SER A 58 10.12 -7.32 -6.89
C SER A 58 11.37 -6.83 -6.14
N ILE A 59 11.97 -5.73 -6.59
CA ILE A 59 13.12 -5.12 -5.91
C ILE A 59 12.69 -4.53 -4.57
N ARG A 60 11.55 -3.83 -4.50
CA ARG A 60 11.01 -3.29 -3.26
C ARG A 60 10.77 -4.39 -2.21
N GLN A 61 10.15 -5.50 -2.62
CA GLN A 61 9.90 -6.64 -1.74
C GLN A 61 11.22 -7.27 -1.25
N ALA A 62 12.23 -7.40 -2.13
CA ALA A 62 13.54 -7.90 -1.74
C ALA A 62 14.23 -6.97 -0.72
N ILE A 63 14.11 -5.65 -0.90
CA ILE A 63 14.62 -4.65 0.05
C ILE A 63 13.86 -4.74 1.38
N ALA A 64 12.53 -4.81 1.36
CA ALA A 64 11.72 -4.96 2.58
C ALA A 64 12.13 -6.21 3.36
N LYS A 65 12.29 -7.35 2.69
CA LYS A 65 12.80 -8.58 3.31
C LYS A 65 14.21 -8.44 3.86
N ALA A 66 15.09 -7.72 3.19
CA ALA A 66 16.47 -7.52 3.66
C ALA A 66 16.55 -6.64 4.92
N ILE A 67 15.64 -5.66 5.05
CA ILE A 67 15.58 -4.76 6.21
C ILE A 67 14.88 -5.44 7.39
N ASP A 68 13.80 -6.16 7.16
CA ASP A 68 12.82 -6.63 8.13
C ASP A 68 12.60 -8.16 8.03
N GLY A 69 13.62 -8.89 7.56
CA GLY A 69 13.52 -10.32 7.36
C GLY A 69 13.50 -11.09 8.69
N GLY A 70 12.36 -11.73 8.97
CA GLY A 70 12.13 -12.49 10.20
C GLY A 70 11.07 -11.86 11.12
N GLU A 71 10.42 -10.80 10.69
CA GLU A 71 9.23 -10.26 11.38
C GLU A 71 8.08 -11.25 11.29
N ASP A 72 7.46 -11.49 12.42
CA ASP A 72 6.27 -12.33 12.59
C ASP A 72 5.05 -11.52 13.07
N VAL A 73 5.21 -10.19 13.23
CA VAL A 73 4.15 -9.27 13.63
C VAL A 73 4.00 -8.13 12.64
N PHE A 74 2.83 -8.02 12.07
CA PHE A 74 2.50 -6.97 11.08
C PHE A 74 1.30 -6.15 11.54
N SER A 75 1.18 -4.94 10.99
CA SER A 75 -0.04 -4.12 11.11
C SER A 75 -0.68 -3.93 9.74
N ILE A 76 -2.01 -4.06 9.66
CA ILE A 76 -2.78 -3.85 8.44
C ILE A 76 -3.66 -2.61 8.59
N ASP A 77 -3.72 -1.79 7.54
CA ASP A 77 -4.61 -0.63 7.46
C ASP A 77 -5.00 -0.30 6.03
N SER A 78 -6.02 0.53 5.87
CA SER A 78 -6.44 1.06 4.59
C SER A 78 -6.55 2.59 4.61
N LYS A 79 -6.18 3.23 3.50
CA LYS A 79 -6.19 4.67 3.34
C LYS A 79 -6.97 5.07 2.07
N PRO A 80 -7.88 6.06 2.13
CA PRO A 80 -8.60 6.53 0.95
C PRO A 80 -7.66 7.24 -0.02
N VAL A 81 -7.73 6.86 -1.30
CA VAL A 81 -7.03 7.49 -2.42
C VAL A 81 -8.06 8.13 -3.34
N LYS A 82 -8.25 9.44 -3.20
CA LYS A 82 -9.20 10.21 -4.03
C LYS A 82 -8.61 10.43 -5.42
N VAL A 83 -9.37 10.12 -6.47
CA VAL A 83 -8.94 10.39 -7.85
C VAL A 83 -9.38 11.75 -8.35
N CYS A 84 -10.44 12.32 -7.78
CA CYS A 84 -10.91 13.66 -8.13
C CYS A 84 -11.79 14.26 -7.02
N GLN A 85 -12.14 15.53 -7.15
CA GLN A 85 -13.17 16.15 -6.31
C GLN A 85 -14.54 15.49 -6.57
N ASN A 86 -15.38 15.35 -5.55
CA ASN A 86 -16.67 14.67 -5.62
C ASN A 86 -17.57 15.22 -6.76
N ALA A 87 -17.59 16.54 -6.97
CA ALA A 87 -18.34 17.19 -8.04
C ALA A 87 -17.88 16.80 -9.46
N ARG A 88 -16.71 16.21 -9.60
CA ARG A 88 -16.13 15.76 -10.89
C ARG A 88 -16.22 14.24 -11.10
N ALA A 89 -16.71 13.48 -10.15
CA ALA A 89 -16.75 12.01 -10.20
C ALA A 89 -17.49 11.48 -11.44
N SER A 90 -18.64 12.05 -11.80
CA SER A 90 -19.41 11.64 -12.97
C SER A 90 -18.68 11.87 -14.32
N ARG A 91 -17.69 12.77 -14.36
CA ARG A 91 -16.88 13.10 -15.53
C ARG A 91 -15.49 12.48 -15.49
N CYS A 92 -15.17 11.72 -14.44
CA CYS A 92 -13.88 11.05 -14.32
C CYS A 92 -13.73 10.01 -15.44
N GLN A 93 -12.58 10.03 -16.11
CA GLN A 93 -12.25 9.08 -17.20
C GLN A 93 -11.31 7.96 -16.72
N MET A 94 -10.82 8.04 -15.50
CA MET A 94 -9.90 7.03 -14.95
C MET A 94 -10.63 5.69 -14.84
N GLY A 95 -10.01 4.63 -15.37
CA GLY A 95 -10.54 3.26 -15.29
C GLY A 95 -11.83 3.00 -16.07
N LYS A 96 -12.29 3.91 -16.96
CA LYS A 96 -13.52 3.69 -17.73
C LYS A 96 -13.44 2.53 -18.71
N ASP A 97 -12.25 2.23 -19.21
CA ASP A 97 -12.00 1.14 -20.15
C ASP A 97 -11.78 -0.21 -19.42
N ASP A 98 -11.70 -0.18 -18.11
CA ASP A 98 -11.49 -1.34 -17.23
C ASP A 98 -12.47 -1.26 -16.06
N ILE A 99 -13.64 -1.87 -16.25
CA ILE A 99 -14.76 -1.82 -15.27
C ILE A 99 -14.38 -2.50 -13.96
N GLU A 100 -13.53 -3.53 -14.02
CA GLU A 100 -13.11 -4.31 -12.85
C GLU A 100 -12.22 -3.50 -11.92
N HIS A 101 -11.40 -2.60 -12.49
CA HIS A 101 -10.48 -1.74 -11.74
C HIS A 101 -10.92 -0.26 -11.74
N ALA A 102 -12.17 0.01 -12.09
CA ALA A 102 -12.69 1.38 -12.09
C ALA A 102 -12.79 1.93 -10.65
N PRO A 103 -12.52 3.24 -10.45
CA PRO A 103 -12.73 3.88 -9.16
C PRO A 103 -14.22 3.89 -8.79
N ALA A 104 -14.53 3.82 -7.51
CA ALA A 104 -15.89 3.79 -6.99
C ALA A 104 -16.10 4.83 -5.88
N TRP A 105 -17.38 5.03 -5.50
CA TRP A 105 -17.72 5.79 -4.32
C TRP A 105 -17.45 4.98 -3.05
N GLY A 106 -16.76 5.58 -2.09
CA GLY A 106 -16.51 5.02 -0.77
C GLY A 106 -16.79 6.05 0.32
N TYR A 107 -16.85 5.56 1.55
CA TYR A 107 -17.00 6.38 2.74
C TYR A 107 -15.81 6.16 3.67
N CYS A 108 -15.18 7.26 4.07
CA CYS A 108 -14.09 7.25 5.05
C CYS A 108 -14.66 7.65 6.42
N ALA A 109 -14.80 6.69 7.33
CA ALA A 109 -15.39 6.92 8.64
C ALA A 109 -14.55 7.85 9.53
N SER A 110 -13.22 7.74 9.48
CA SER A 110 -12.31 8.57 10.27
C SER A 110 -12.35 10.06 9.88
N GLN A 111 -12.64 10.34 8.59
CA GLN A 111 -12.76 11.71 8.07
C GLN A 111 -14.22 12.14 7.89
N ASN A 112 -15.18 11.28 8.20
CA ASN A 112 -16.64 11.52 8.06
C ASN A 112 -16.98 12.07 6.66
N MET A 113 -16.47 11.45 5.60
CA MET A 113 -16.67 11.96 4.24
C MET A 113 -16.79 10.87 3.19
N TYR A 114 -17.64 11.14 2.19
CA TYR A 114 -17.65 10.38 0.95
C TYR A 114 -16.54 10.84 0.00
N TYR A 115 -15.98 9.91 -0.73
CA TYR A 115 -14.97 10.18 -1.75
C TYR A 115 -15.15 9.25 -2.95
N TYR A 116 -14.65 9.67 -4.09
CA TYR A 116 -14.59 8.87 -5.31
C TYR A 116 -13.15 8.49 -5.62
N GLY A 117 -12.86 7.19 -5.67
CA GLY A 117 -11.50 6.71 -5.88
C GLY A 117 -11.27 5.27 -5.47
N TYR A 118 -10.16 5.04 -4.83
CA TYR A 118 -9.66 3.74 -4.40
C TYR A 118 -9.37 3.73 -2.90
N LYS A 119 -9.16 2.52 -2.35
CA LYS A 119 -8.48 2.32 -1.07
C LYS A 119 -7.12 1.71 -1.31
N LEU A 120 -6.09 2.28 -0.72
CA LEU A 120 -4.78 1.67 -0.59
C LEU A 120 -4.76 0.87 0.69
N HIS A 121 -4.59 -0.44 0.58
CA HIS A 121 -4.34 -1.35 1.68
C HIS A 121 -2.84 -1.55 1.84
N ALA A 122 -2.36 -1.65 3.06
CA ALA A 122 -0.95 -1.90 3.33
C ALA A 122 -0.76 -2.85 4.51
N LEU A 123 0.24 -3.71 4.40
CA LEU A 123 0.76 -4.53 5.47
C LEU A 123 2.15 -4.01 5.84
N CYS A 124 2.33 -3.61 7.10
CA CYS A 124 3.53 -2.95 7.60
C CYS A 124 4.12 -3.73 8.76
N GLY A 125 5.42 -3.99 8.75
CA GLY A 125 6.16 -4.57 9.88
C GLY A 125 6.23 -3.61 11.07
N VAL A 126 6.65 -4.12 12.23
CA VAL A 126 6.77 -3.31 13.46
C VAL A 126 7.84 -2.22 13.37
N THR A 127 8.77 -2.33 12.45
CA THR A 127 9.81 -1.32 12.16
C THR A 127 9.28 -0.16 11.31
N GLY A 128 8.15 -0.33 10.63
CA GLY A 128 7.55 0.65 9.72
C GLY A 128 7.81 0.36 8.24
N VAL A 129 8.39 -0.79 7.92
CA VAL A 129 8.61 -1.23 6.54
C VAL A 129 7.30 -1.76 5.96
N ILE A 130 6.88 -1.23 4.80
CA ILE A 130 5.73 -1.76 4.06
C ILE A 130 6.16 -3.03 3.32
N HIS A 131 5.60 -4.16 3.72
CA HIS A 131 5.86 -5.47 3.13
C HIS A 131 4.99 -5.76 1.91
N SER A 132 3.70 -5.55 2.04
CA SER A 132 2.73 -5.75 0.97
C SER A 132 1.74 -4.59 0.90
N TYR A 133 1.23 -4.32 -0.28
CA TYR A 133 0.15 -3.36 -0.48
C TYR A 133 -0.70 -3.78 -1.68
N ASP A 134 -1.94 -3.35 -1.66
CA ASP A 134 -2.87 -3.48 -2.78
C ASP A 134 -3.79 -2.27 -2.88
N MET A 135 -4.43 -2.11 -4.02
CA MET A 135 -5.34 -1.00 -4.27
C MET A 135 -6.67 -1.49 -4.84
N THR A 136 -7.73 -1.37 -4.05
CA THR A 136 -9.08 -1.77 -4.43
C THR A 136 -9.96 -0.56 -4.74
N ALA A 137 -11.07 -0.76 -5.46
CA ALA A 137 -12.08 0.28 -5.59
C ALA A 137 -12.63 0.69 -4.21
N ALA A 138 -12.99 1.96 -4.03
CA ALA A 138 -13.33 2.51 -2.71
C ALA A 138 -14.54 1.86 -2.01
N ASN A 139 -15.41 1.16 -2.74
CA ASN A 139 -16.56 0.42 -2.21
C ASN A 139 -16.24 -1.02 -1.78
N VAL A 140 -15.04 -1.51 -2.08
CA VAL A 140 -14.61 -2.86 -1.66
C VAL A 140 -14.36 -2.86 -0.16
N HIS A 141 -14.79 -3.91 0.52
CA HIS A 141 -14.60 -4.05 1.96
C HIS A 141 -13.14 -4.41 2.27
N ASP A 142 -12.56 -3.80 3.32
CA ASP A 142 -11.15 -3.95 3.69
C ASP A 142 -10.72 -5.41 3.91
N MET A 143 -11.67 -6.25 4.33
CA MET A 143 -11.44 -7.68 4.53
C MET A 143 -11.09 -8.47 3.27
N GLN A 144 -11.37 -7.95 2.07
CA GLN A 144 -10.99 -8.65 0.83
C GLN A 144 -9.47 -8.75 0.70
N TYR A 145 -8.75 -7.73 1.11
CA TYR A 145 -7.28 -7.74 1.09
C TYR A 145 -6.68 -8.85 1.99
N LEU A 146 -7.34 -9.23 3.08
CA LEU A 146 -6.89 -10.34 3.92
C LEU A 146 -6.86 -11.68 3.19
N LYS A 147 -7.71 -11.87 2.17
CA LYS A 147 -7.69 -13.08 1.34
C LYS A 147 -6.45 -13.17 0.45
N ASP A 148 -5.89 -12.03 0.06
CA ASP A 148 -4.66 -11.98 -0.72
C ASP A 148 -3.46 -12.19 0.20
N VAL A 149 -3.47 -11.59 1.39
CA VAL A 149 -2.43 -11.72 2.40
C VAL A 149 -2.20 -13.18 2.81
N GLN A 150 -3.24 -13.99 2.94
CA GLN A 150 -3.11 -15.42 3.33
C GLN A 150 -2.28 -16.27 2.33
N TRP A 151 -2.13 -15.83 1.09
CA TRP A 151 -1.32 -16.54 0.09
C TRP A 151 0.17 -16.20 0.17
N GLU A 152 0.50 -15.05 0.74
CA GLU A 152 1.86 -14.53 0.81
C GLU A 152 2.50 -14.70 2.19
N TYR A 153 1.68 -14.76 3.25
CA TYR A 153 2.13 -14.77 4.66
C TYR A 153 1.62 -16.01 5.39
N HIS A 154 2.47 -16.52 6.27
CA HIS A 154 2.18 -17.69 7.11
C HIS A 154 2.85 -17.50 8.48
N ASP A 155 2.35 -18.20 9.51
CA ASP A 155 2.95 -18.27 10.85
C ASP A 155 3.21 -16.88 11.46
N CYS A 156 2.27 -15.96 11.33
CA CYS A 156 2.44 -14.58 11.78
C CYS A 156 1.20 -14.03 12.50
N THR A 157 1.38 -12.87 13.16
CA THR A 157 0.31 -12.10 13.79
C THR A 157 0.06 -10.82 12.99
N ILE A 158 -1.19 -10.55 12.63
CA ILE A 158 -1.59 -9.33 11.95
C ILE A 158 -2.48 -8.50 12.88
N LEU A 159 -2.07 -7.27 13.14
CA LEU A 159 -2.79 -6.31 13.96
C LEU A 159 -3.68 -5.43 13.07
N GLY A 160 -5.00 -5.59 13.17
CA GLY A 160 -5.96 -4.81 12.41
C GLY A 160 -6.78 -3.83 13.28
N ASP A 161 -7.51 -2.93 12.65
CA ASP A 161 -8.51 -2.13 13.34
C ASP A 161 -9.86 -2.90 13.47
N LYS A 162 -10.87 -2.26 14.09
CA LYS A 162 -12.20 -2.85 14.25
C LYS A 162 -12.94 -3.13 12.95
N GLY A 163 -12.50 -2.54 11.84
CA GLY A 163 -13.02 -2.80 10.50
C GLY A 163 -12.70 -4.19 9.98
N TYR A 164 -11.64 -4.81 10.53
CA TYR A 164 -11.21 -6.17 10.20
C TYR A 164 -11.81 -7.25 11.12
N LEU A 165 -12.73 -6.89 12.02
CA LEU A 165 -13.34 -7.83 12.96
C LEU A 165 -14.35 -8.74 12.25
N SER A 166 -14.00 -10.01 12.09
CA SER A 166 -14.85 -11.06 11.55
C SER A 166 -14.40 -12.43 12.00
N ALA A 167 -15.16 -13.09 12.84
CA ALA A 167 -14.84 -14.42 13.33
C ALA A 167 -14.62 -15.46 12.22
N PRO A 168 -15.43 -15.52 11.14
CA PRO A 168 -15.19 -16.46 10.05
C PRO A 168 -13.85 -16.22 9.34
N VAL A 169 -13.47 -14.96 9.10
CA VAL A 169 -12.19 -14.65 8.43
C VAL A 169 -11.01 -14.91 9.35
N GLN A 170 -11.13 -14.60 10.64
CA GLN A 170 -10.09 -14.90 11.63
C GLN A 170 -9.83 -16.41 11.71
N LEU A 171 -10.88 -17.22 11.69
CA LEU A 171 -10.77 -18.68 11.71
C LEU A 171 -10.12 -19.20 10.40
N ASP A 172 -10.57 -18.72 9.26
CA ASP A 172 -10.03 -19.10 7.95
C ASP A 172 -8.53 -18.80 7.83
N LEU A 173 -8.11 -17.60 8.21
CA LEU A 173 -6.70 -17.19 8.24
C LEU A 173 -5.85 -18.08 9.16
N PHE A 174 -6.39 -18.44 10.31
CA PHE A 174 -5.71 -19.31 11.27
C PHE A 174 -5.58 -20.74 10.73
N GLU A 175 -6.67 -21.32 10.22
CA GLU A 175 -6.69 -22.71 9.73
C GLU A 175 -5.88 -22.89 8.45
N THR A 176 -5.87 -21.90 7.55
CA THR A 176 -5.22 -22.02 6.23
C THR A 176 -3.76 -21.60 6.21
N ALA A 177 -3.39 -20.60 6.99
CA ALA A 177 -2.07 -19.98 6.94
C ALA A 177 -1.40 -19.81 8.33
N ASN A 178 -2.01 -20.29 9.40
CA ASN A 178 -1.57 -20.06 10.79
C ASN A 178 -1.36 -18.56 11.11
N ILE A 179 -2.24 -17.71 10.57
CA ILE A 179 -2.22 -16.27 10.79
C ILE A 179 -3.16 -15.93 11.94
N THR A 180 -2.65 -15.33 12.99
CA THR A 180 -3.45 -14.76 14.08
C THR A 180 -3.82 -13.33 13.75
N LEU A 181 -5.09 -13.06 13.43
CA LEU A 181 -5.59 -11.70 13.23
C LEU A 181 -6.05 -11.11 14.56
N ASP A 182 -5.23 -10.22 15.15
CA ASP A 182 -5.54 -9.52 16.41
C ASP A 182 -6.22 -8.18 16.12
N VAL A 183 -7.49 -8.07 16.48
CA VAL A 183 -8.32 -6.87 16.31
C VAL A 183 -9.03 -6.54 17.61
N PRO A 184 -9.17 -5.26 17.97
CA PRO A 184 -9.80 -4.89 19.23
C PRO A 184 -11.30 -5.15 19.17
N TYR A 185 -11.82 -5.75 20.23
CA TYR A 185 -13.24 -5.96 20.40
C TYR A 185 -14.03 -4.64 20.44
N ARG A 186 -15.28 -4.68 19.98
CA ARG A 186 -16.21 -3.56 20.14
C ARG A 186 -16.65 -3.49 21.59
N LEU A 187 -16.87 -2.28 22.13
CA LEU A 187 -17.26 -2.07 23.52
C LEU A 187 -18.57 -2.78 23.94
N ASN A 188 -19.41 -3.10 22.96
CA ASN A 188 -20.68 -3.79 23.19
C ASN A 188 -20.59 -5.32 23.04
N GLN A 189 -19.40 -5.89 22.91
CA GLN A 189 -19.19 -7.34 22.90
C GLN A 189 -19.03 -7.89 24.31
N ASN A 190 -19.60 -9.06 24.59
CA ASN A 190 -19.56 -9.69 25.90
C ASN A 190 -18.12 -10.05 26.35
N ASP A 191 -17.26 -10.36 25.40
CA ASP A 191 -15.86 -10.78 25.63
C ASP A 191 -14.89 -9.60 25.50
N TRP A 192 -15.36 -8.36 25.66
CA TRP A 192 -14.51 -7.19 25.52
C TRP A 192 -13.34 -7.21 26.51
N THR A 193 -12.13 -7.09 25.97
CA THR A 193 -10.90 -6.88 26.73
C THR A 193 -10.16 -5.65 26.20
N PRO A 194 -9.47 -4.90 27.05
CA PRO A 194 -8.67 -3.76 26.60
C PRO A 194 -7.53 -4.25 25.69
N PRO A 195 -7.23 -3.53 24.58
CA PRO A 195 -6.10 -3.87 23.72
C PRO A 195 -4.78 -3.92 24.50
N THR A 196 -3.94 -4.90 24.20
CA THR A 196 -2.65 -5.08 24.84
C THR A 196 -1.72 -3.90 24.60
N TRP A 197 -0.68 -3.75 25.42
CA TRP A 197 0.34 -2.73 25.21
C TRP A 197 1.08 -2.93 23.87
N ALA A 198 1.39 -4.18 23.52
CA ALA A 198 2.02 -4.54 22.25
C ALA A 198 1.17 -4.11 21.06
N TYR A 199 -0.14 -4.44 21.08
CA TYR A 199 -1.10 -3.98 20.08
C TYR A 199 -1.04 -2.45 19.91
N LYS A 200 -1.17 -1.69 21.01
CA LYS A 200 -1.19 -0.21 20.95
C LYS A 200 0.11 0.37 20.40
N ARG A 201 1.25 -0.24 20.73
CA ARG A 201 2.57 0.23 20.30
C ARG A 201 2.80 -0.06 18.80
N PHE A 202 2.57 -1.28 18.36
CA PHE A 202 2.89 -1.70 17.00
C PHE A 202 1.86 -1.21 15.98
N ARG A 203 0.57 -1.17 16.36
CA ARG A 203 -0.48 -0.65 15.48
C ARG A 203 -0.26 0.82 15.08
N LYS A 204 0.33 1.63 15.95
CA LYS A 204 0.64 3.04 15.62
C LYS A 204 1.67 3.21 14.50
N ARG A 205 2.47 2.21 14.20
CA ARG A 205 3.48 2.33 13.15
C ARG A 205 2.86 2.60 11.79
N ILE A 206 1.84 1.82 11.41
CA ILE A 206 1.18 1.99 10.12
C ILE A 206 0.45 3.34 10.00
N GLU A 207 0.04 3.96 11.10
CA GLU A 207 -0.59 5.29 11.11
C GLU A 207 0.43 6.42 10.84
N THR A 208 1.73 6.15 10.98
CA THR A 208 2.82 7.12 10.83
C THR A 208 3.62 6.93 9.54
N VAL A 209 3.37 5.87 8.80
CA VAL A 209 3.94 5.56 7.49
C VAL A 209 2.99 6.02 6.39
#